data_3d82dffef0f1d85ed7c244bcbd37379a
#
_entry.id   3d82dffef0f1d85ed7c244bcbd37379a
#
_cell.length_a   1.000
_cell.length_b   1.000
_cell.length_c   1.000
_cell.angle_alpha   90.00
_cell.angle_beta   90.00
_cell.angle_gamma   90.00
#
_symmetry.space_group_name_H-M   'P 1'
#
loop_
_entity.id
_entity.type
_entity.pdbx_description
1 polymer ?
#
loop_
_entity_poly.entity_id
_entity_poly.type
_entity_poly.pdbx_seq_one_letter_code
_entity_poly.pdbx_strand_id
1 'polypeptide(L)'
;MKISEIFNLGKSQAELDFVDIDPSLDTALFLDPHFLSQRSDRWSQDAARTVKIFFRNLLDLLKSGDTQRAKTIFYSLSEPNETCLGLSRGSPQGRGVGAEDTQKIFESIQNSQAIISGLVEDLEDCVIFVENFGKDKLSDMTTNIIRLQLIEYTREQANLWDIPLSPAVQMGPCWDTDTSSWVNEHGEMLVVNGRRILLVPKGVVSYSKDYTPVKYHQHFVLNYLQDEHLKLNSSLVRRDHRKDGSIRVYVTKKDIKETESPGTKEYLIRFTEKHPSVFKKFKEEMKGQNESLTDSEFSDIDIESIIDHLMKELNEISPGREDASRYHDLIIGILELLFYPDVISPVKEQRIHEGRKRIDIVFDNAAESGIFHDLHEIHRLPCQYIFMECKNYSGDPNNPELDQLAGRFSPNRGKAGFLICRTIENMDLFLSRCIDTYRDDRGLIIPIVDSDLIKAMKERKNNKRLHLNKILRDRQREIQLKS
;
A
#
# COMPACT_ATOMS: atom_id res chain seq x y z
N MET A 1 0.01 -7.46 23.33
CA MET A 1 -1.40 -7.13 22.97
C MET A 1 -1.41 -6.25 21.74
N LYS A 2 -2.21 -6.61 20.74
CA LYS A 2 -2.34 -5.84 19.50
C LYS A 2 -3.15 -4.56 19.71
N ILE A 3 -3.06 -3.61 18.78
CA ILE A 3 -3.83 -2.35 18.83
C ILE A 3 -5.33 -2.63 18.91
N SER A 4 -5.84 -3.56 18.11
CA SER A 4 -7.26 -3.98 18.13
C SER A 4 -7.71 -4.49 19.50
N GLU A 5 -6.84 -5.18 20.22
CA GLU A 5 -7.12 -5.71 21.57
C GLU A 5 -7.02 -4.61 22.64
N ILE A 6 -5.99 -3.73 22.55
CA ILE A 6 -5.78 -2.64 23.52
C ILE A 6 -7.00 -1.70 23.57
N PHE A 7 -7.56 -1.40 22.39
CA PHE A 7 -8.71 -0.50 22.27
C PHE A 7 -10.06 -1.22 22.17
N ASN A 8 -10.10 -2.55 22.35
CA ASN A 8 -11.32 -3.37 22.29
C ASN A 8 -12.14 -3.14 21.01
N LEU A 9 -11.50 -3.07 19.86
CA LEU A 9 -12.18 -2.79 18.59
C LEU A 9 -13.13 -3.92 18.17
N GLY A 10 -12.94 -5.13 18.67
CA GLY A 10 -13.69 -6.31 18.24
C GLY A 10 -13.47 -6.65 16.76
N LYS A 11 -12.31 -6.25 16.21
CA LYS A 11 -11.94 -6.40 14.80
C LYS A 11 -10.70 -7.28 14.64
N SER A 12 -10.70 -8.08 13.60
CA SER A 12 -9.55 -8.87 13.17
C SER A 12 -8.68 -8.09 12.17
N GLN A 13 -7.46 -8.56 11.91
CA GLN A 13 -6.58 -7.97 10.88
C GLN A 13 -7.25 -7.89 9.49
N ALA A 14 -8.12 -8.84 9.16
CA ALA A 14 -8.82 -8.85 7.87
C ALA A 14 -9.86 -7.72 7.71
N GLU A 15 -10.36 -7.19 8.83
CA GLU A 15 -11.33 -6.10 8.88
C GLU A 15 -10.69 -4.72 9.03
N LEU A 16 -9.37 -4.65 9.29
CA LEU A 16 -8.61 -3.42 9.52
C LEU A 16 -7.77 -3.09 8.28
N ASP A 17 -7.70 -1.82 7.93
CA ASP A 17 -6.85 -1.32 6.83
C ASP A 17 -5.38 -1.16 7.26
N PHE A 18 -5.10 -1.03 8.54
CA PHE A 18 -3.74 -0.92 9.08
C PHE A 18 -3.19 -2.26 9.56
N VAL A 19 -1.86 -2.37 9.63
CA VAL A 19 -1.18 -3.50 10.27
C VAL A 19 -1.45 -3.48 11.77
N ASP A 20 -2.13 -4.50 12.27
CA ASP A 20 -2.52 -4.62 13.68
C ASP A 20 -1.32 -5.09 14.53
N ILE A 21 -0.44 -4.15 14.82
CA ILE A 21 0.82 -4.36 15.55
C ILE A 21 0.60 -4.60 17.05
N ASP A 22 1.55 -5.34 17.65
CA ASP A 22 1.76 -5.32 19.11
C ASP A 22 2.83 -4.26 19.43
N PRO A 23 2.51 -3.18 20.17
CA PRO A 23 3.48 -2.12 20.49
C PRO A 23 4.70 -2.58 21.32
N SER A 24 4.69 -3.81 21.82
CA SER A 24 5.80 -4.39 22.58
C SER A 24 6.79 -5.19 21.74
N LEU A 25 6.49 -5.45 20.45
CA LEU A 25 7.26 -6.30 19.55
C LEU A 25 7.40 -5.66 18.18
N ASP A 26 8.50 -5.93 17.48
CA ASP A 26 8.62 -5.57 16.07
C ASP A 26 7.99 -6.65 15.18
N THR A 27 7.24 -6.19 14.19
CA THR A 27 6.67 -7.03 13.14
C THR A 27 7.64 -7.04 11.95
N ALA A 28 7.98 -8.21 11.42
CA ALA A 28 8.97 -8.39 10.34
C ALA A 28 8.43 -7.94 8.97
N LEU A 29 7.97 -6.72 8.89
CA LEU A 29 7.45 -6.05 7.68
C LEU A 29 8.22 -4.74 7.48
N PHE A 30 8.21 -4.24 6.24
CA PHE A 30 8.97 -3.07 5.83
C PHE A 30 8.12 -2.15 4.98
N LEU A 31 8.29 -0.83 5.17
CA LEU A 31 7.85 0.17 4.21
C LEU A 31 8.87 0.24 3.07
N ASP A 32 8.42 -0.07 1.86
CA ASP A 32 9.27 -0.14 0.69
C ASP A 32 8.89 0.98 -0.31
N PRO A 33 9.75 2.01 -0.52
CA PRO A 33 9.45 3.10 -1.43
C PRO A 33 9.28 2.65 -2.87
N HIS A 34 9.95 1.56 -3.29
CA HIS A 34 9.74 0.97 -4.59
C HIS A 34 8.30 0.45 -4.72
N PHE A 35 7.80 -0.25 -3.69
CA PHE A 35 6.41 -0.71 -3.67
C PHE A 35 5.41 0.45 -3.64
N LEU A 36 5.64 1.46 -2.79
CA LEU A 36 4.83 2.69 -2.75
C LEU A 36 4.70 3.34 -4.13
N SER A 37 5.80 3.42 -4.89
CA SER A 37 5.84 4.08 -6.19
C SER A 37 5.06 3.38 -7.29
N GLN A 38 4.72 2.11 -7.11
CA GLN A 38 4.01 1.28 -8.08
C GLN A 38 2.50 1.29 -7.89
N ARG A 39 2.03 1.67 -6.70
CA ARG A 39 0.61 1.70 -6.39
C ARG A 39 -0.09 2.87 -7.07
N SER A 40 -1.35 2.67 -7.42
CA SER A 40 -2.19 3.66 -8.11
C SER A 40 -2.98 4.56 -7.16
N ASP A 41 -3.11 4.17 -5.88
CA ASP A 41 -3.86 4.94 -4.90
C ASP A 41 -3.15 6.27 -4.53
N ARG A 42 -3.95 7.27 -4.16
CA ARG A 42 -3.47 8.62 -3.90
C ARG A 42 -2.50 8.69 -2.73
N TRP A 43 -2.82 8.00 -1.62
CA TRP A 43 -1.97 8.03 -0.43
C TRP A 43 -0.55 7.52 -0.75
N SER A 44 -0.45 6.37 -1.43
CA SER A 44 0.83 5.80 -1.84
C SER A 44 1.60 6.70 -2.81
N GLN A 45 0.91 7.32 -3.77
CA GLN A 45 1.52 8.23 -4.73
C GLN A 45 2.06 9.51 -4.06
N ASP A 46 1.33 10.08 -3.12
CA ASP A 46 1.77 11.26 -2.36
C ASP A 46 2.96 10.91 -1.44
N ALA A 47 2.94 9.74 -0.79
CA ALA A 47 4.05 9.23 0.00
C ALA A 47 5.30 8.98 -0.86
N ALA A 48 5.17 8.29 -2.00
CA ALA A 48 6.26 8.05 -2.94
C ALA A 48 6.86 9.36 -3.48
N ARG A 49 6.01 10.35 -3.79
CA ARG A 49 6.45 11.68 -4.21
C ARG A 49 7.28 12.36 -3.12
N THR A 50 6.84 12.29 -1.86
CA THR A 50 7.57 12.87 -0.72
C THR A 50 8.95 12.25 -0.57
N VAL A 51 9.06 10.91 -0.64
CA VAL A 51 10.35 10.20 -0.61
C VAL A 51 11.25 10.67 -1.76
N LYS A 52 10.70 10.76 -2.96
CA LYS A 52 11.44 11.15 -4.16
C LYS A 52 11.96 12.60 -4.08
N ILE A 53 11.14 13.54 -3.60
CA ILE A 53 11.54 14.95 -3.40
C ILE A 53 12.64 15.04 -2.35
N PHE A 54 12.48 14.36 -1.21
CA PHE A 54 13.50 14.33 -0.16
C PHE A 54 14.83 13.81 -0.69
N PHE A 55 14.81 12.65 -1.34
CA PHE A 55 16.04 12.00 -1.79
C PHE A 55 16.75 12.79 -2.90
N ARG A 56 15.99 13.37 -3.83
CA ARG A 56 16.55 14.26 -4.85
C ARG A 56 17.23 15.46 -4.21
N ASN A 57 16.60 16.10 -3.23
CA ASN A 57 17.19 17.22 -2.50
C ASN A 57 18.52 16.82 -1.82
N LEU A 58 18.55 15.65 -1.17
CA LEU A 58 19.78 15.11 -0.58
C LEU A 58 20.88 14.92 -1.62
N LEU A 59 20.55 14.30 -2.77
CA LEU A 59 21.51 14.10 -3.86
C LEU A 59 22.05 15.42 -4.43
N ASP A 60 21.20 16.42 -4.60
CA ASP A 60 21.58 17.74 -5.12
C ASP A 60 22.52 18.46 -4.15
N LEU A 61 22.27 18.39 -2.83
CA LEU A 61 23.16 18.93 -1.83
C LEU A 61 24.53 18.23 -1.82
N LEU A 62 24.57 16.92 -1.95
CA LEU A 62 25.81 16.15 -2.03
C LEU A 62 26.60 16.51 -3.30
N LYS A 63 25.93 16.61 -4.46
CA LYS A 63 26.56 16.98 -5.73
C LYS A 63 27.09 18.42 -5.75
N SER A 64 26.39 19.34 -5.08
CA SER A 64 26.84 20.74 -4.94
C SER A 64 27.96 20.94 -3.92
N GLY A 65 28.30 19.90 -3.14
CA GLY A 65 29.29 19.98 -2.08
C GLY A 65 28.79 20.63 -0.77
N ASP A 66 27.48 20.90 -0.65
CA ASP A 66 26.88 21.43 0.58
C ASP A 66 26.66 20.30 1.61
N THR A 67 27.77 19.71 2.02
CA THR A 67 27.80 18.58 2.96
C THR A 67 27.16 18.93 4.31
N GLN A 68 27.29 20.18 4.77
CA GLN A 68 26.74 20.56 6.06
C GLN A 68 25.22 20.53 6.06
N ARG A 69 24.59 21.06 5.02
CA ARG A 69 23.14 21.03 4.87
C ARG A 69 22.64 19.60 4.60
N ALA A 70 23.36 18.82 3.77
CA ALA A 70 23.07 17.42 3.55
C ALA A 70 23.09 16.63 4.87
N LYS A 71 24.06 16.84 5.74
CA LYS A 71 24.11 16.27 7.10
C LYS A 71 22.90 16.68 7.94
N THR A 72 22.54 17.97 7.95
CA THR A 72 21.42 18.49 8.75
C THR A 72 20.11 17.80 8.39
N ILE A 73 19.82 17.62 7.09
CA ILE A 73 18.58 16.93 6.70
C ILE A 73 18.66 15.43 6.96
N PHE A 74 19.82 14.81 6.83
CA PHE A 74 19.99 13.37 7.00
C PHE A 74 19.93 12.93 8.47
N TYR A 75 20.48 13.69 9.41
CA TYR A 75 20.53 13.30 10.83
C TYR A 75 19.17 13.33 11.54
N SER A 76 18.14 13.87 10.91
CA SER A 76 16.75 13.73 11.38
C SER A 76 16.12 12.37 11.06
N LEU A 77 16.80 11.52 10.26
CA LEU A 77 16.37 10.16 9.94
C LEU A 77 16.84 9.17 11.03
N SER A 78 16.27 9.31 12.23
CA SER A 78 16.52 8.38 13.34
C SER A 78 15.62 7.14 13.23
N GLU A 79 15.96 6.05 13.95
CA GLU A 79 15.14 4.84 13.98
C GLU A 79 13.69 5.15 14.44
N PRO A 80 12.68 4.87 13.61
CA PRO A 80 11.29 5.17 13.92
C PRO A 80 10.68 4.03 14.76
N ASN A 81 10.71 4.16 16.06
CA ASN A 81 10.14 3.15 16.97
C ASN A 81 8.60 3.20 17.03
N GLU A 82 7.97 4.12 16.33
CA GLU A 82 6.53 4.35 16.42
C GLU A 82 5.70 3.41 15.54
N THR A 83 6.28 2.80 14.51
CA THR A 83 5.56 1.86 13.62
C THR A 83 5.62 0.41 14.08
N CYS A 84 6.57 0.06 14.95
CA CYS A 84 6.85 -1.31 15.39
C CYS A 84 7.01 -2.29 14.21
N LEU A 85 7.63 -1.82 13.12
CA LEU A 85 8.02 -2.62 11.96
C LEU A 85 9.53 -2.79 11.94
N GLY A 86 10.03 -3.97 11.58
CA GLY A 86 11.47 -4.26 11.51
C GLY A 86 11.82 -5.68 11.92
N LEU A 87 13.11 -5.95 12.10
CA LEU A 87 13.65 -7.29 12.39
C LEU A 87 14.07 -7.50 13.86
N SER A 88 13.86 -6.55 14.76
CA SER A 88 14.31 -6.66 16.14
C SER A 88 13.60 -7.82 16.85
N ARG A 89 14.40 -8.77 17.38
CA ARG A 89 13.89 -9.84 18.23
C ARG A 89 13.83 -9.35 19.69
N GLY A 90 12.81 -8.61 20.06
CA GLY A 90 12.62 -8.13 21.43
C GLY A 90 11.83 -6.84 21.48
N SER A 91 11.57 -6.32 22.69
CA SER A 91 10.92 -5.01 22.83
C SER A 91 11.68 -4.00 22.01
N PRO A 92 10.99 -3.11 21.26
CA PRO A 92 11.60 -1.95 20.63
C PRO A 92 12.30 -1.15 21.74
N GLN A 93 13.52 -1.53 22.05
CA GLN A 93 14.35 -0.80 23.01
C GLN A 93 14.97 0.32 22.20
N GLY A 94 14.49 1.53 22.41
CA GLY A 94 15.04 2.77 21.85
C GLY A 94 16.49 3.03 22.20
N ARG A 95 17.35 2.09 21.83
CA ARG A 95 18.70 2.42 21.39
C ARG A 95 18.53 2.75 19.92
N GLY A 96 18.12 4.00 19.68
CA GLY A 96 18.09 4.53 18.33
C GLY A 96 19.33 4.05 17.59
N VAL A 97 19.23 3.93 16.26
CA VAL A 97 20.42 3.95 15.41
C VAL A 97 21.24 5.09 15.99
N GLY A 98 22.26 4.78 16.77
CA GLY A 98 22.96 5.80 17.54
C GLY A 98 23.46 6.83 16.54
N ALA A 99 23.69 8.04 16.97
CA ALA A 99 24.24 9.08 16.08
C ALA A 99 25.43 8.55 15.25
N GLU A 100 26.16 7.56 15.76
CA GLU A 100 27.23 6.84 15.06
C GLU A 100 26.75 6.01 13.86
N ASP A 101 25.62 5.32 13.94
CA ASP A 101 25.11 4.51 12.82
C ASP A 101 24.53 5.41 11.71
N THR A 102 23.81 6.47 12.09
CA THR A 102 23.33 7.48 11.14
C THR A 102 24.53 8.15 10.44
N GLN A 103 25.60 8.44 11.17
CA GLN A 103 26.84 8.98 10.59
C GLN A 103 27.46 8.01 9.62
N LYS A 104 27.62 6.73 9.98
CA LYS A 104 28.20 5.70 9.08
C LYS A 104 27.38 5.54 7.80
N ILE A 105 26.03 5.56 7.90
CA ILE A 105 25.16 5.46 6.73
C ILE A 105 25.34 6.71 5.85
N PHE A 106 25.36 7.91 6.45
CA PHE A 106 25.61 9.14 5.71
C PHE A 106 26.95 9.12 4.98
N GLU A 107 28.01 8.70 5.65
CA GLU A 107 29.36 8.57 5.06
C GLU A 107 29.37 7.53 3.94
N SER A 108 28.66 6.41 4.08
CA SER A 108 28.50 5.40 3.03
C SER A 108 27.79 5.96 1.79
N ILE A 109 26.75 6.77 2.00
CA ILE A 109 26.03 7.46 0.91
C ILE A 109 26.93 8.51 0.27
N GLN A 110 27.53 9.39 1.05
CA GLN A 110 28.37 10.49 0.57
C GLN A 110 29.59 10.00 -0.24
N ASN A 111 30.20 8.90 0.18
CA ASN A 111 31.41 8.34 -0.46
C ASN A 111 31.09 7.27 -1.50
N SER A 112 29.81 6.98 -1.75
CA SER A 112 29.40 5.94 -2.71
C SER A 112 29.74 6.35 -4.14
N GLN A 113 30.55 5.52 -4.81
CA GLN A 113 30.82 5.71 -6.24
C GLN A 113 29.53 5.70 -7.08
N ALA A 114 28.55 4.91 -6.70
CA ALA A 114 27.26 4.86 -7.40
C ALA A 114 26.46 6.17 -7.30
N ILE A 115 26.58 6.91 -6.19
CA ILE A 115 25.98 8.24 -6.05
C ILE A 115 26.77 9.28 -6.85
N ILE A 116 28.10 9.25 -6.76
CA ILE A 116 28.97 10.16 -7.49
C ILE A 116 28.80 10.01 -9.01
N SER A 117 28.70 8.78 -9.50
CA SER A 117 28.49 8.48 -10.93
C SER A 117 27.05 8.71 -11.42
N GLY A 118 26.09 8.89 -10.50
CA GLY A 118 24.66 9.08 -10.82
C GLY A 118 23.91 7.79 -11.12
N LEU A 119 24.42 6.62 -10.72
CA LEU A 119 23.69 5.34 -10.83
C LEU A 119 22.52 5.25 -9.86
N VAL A 120 22.63 5.90 -8.70
CA VAL A 120 21.58 5.98 -7.70
C VAL A 120 20.69 7.17 -8.02
N GLU A 121 19.47 6.91 -8.43
CA GLU A 121 18.46 7.91 -8.78
C GLU A 121 17.35 7.98 -7.74
N ASP A 122 16.96 6.81 -7.21
CA ASP A 122 15.90 6.65 -6.24
C ASP A 122 16.44 6.06 -4.92
N LEU A 123 15.74 6.27 -3.80
CA LEU A 123 16.21 5.84 -2.47
C LEU A 123 16.45 4.32 -2.40
N GLU A 124 15.59 3.53 -3.02
CA GLU A 124 15.70 2.07 -3.07
C GLU A 124 16.97 1.58 -3.80
N ASP A 125 17.51 2.36 -4.74
CA ASP A 125 18.76 2.02 -5.43
C ASP A 125 19.94 1.90 -4.45
N CYS A 126 19.86 2.59 -3.30
CA CYS A 126 20.86 2.49 -2.24
C CYS A 126 21.00 1.06 -1.70
N VAL A 127 19.92 0.27 -1.69
CA VAL A 127 19.99 -1.14 -1.26
C VAL A 127 20.90 -1.94 -2.18
N ILE A 128 20.89 -1.64 -3.47
CA ILE A 128 21.66 -2.36 -4.49
C ILE A 128 23.14 -1.98 -4.43
N PHE A 129 23.45 -0.68 -4.25
CA PHE A 129 24.77 -0.13 -4.51
C PHE A 129 25.50 0.42 -3.28
N VAL A 130 24.80 0.85 -2.21
CA VAL A 130 25.44 1.51 -1.07
C VAL A 130 25.78 0.47 0.01
N GLU A 131 27.04 0.43 0.44
CA GLU A 131 27.49 -0.48 1.51
C GLU A 131 26.77 -0.20 2.83
N ASN A 132 26.53 -1.25 3.60
CA ASN A 132 25.82 -1.19 4.88
C ASN A 132 24.39 -0.62 4.82
N PHE A 133 23.83 -0.48 3.62
CA PHE A 133 22.47 -0.04 3.41
C PHE A 133 21.60 -1.24 3.00
N GLY A 134 20.73 -1.67 3.89
CA GLY A 134 19.80 -2.78 3.70
C GLY A 134 18.34 -2.33 3.73
N LYS A 135 17.42 -3.27 3.56
CA LYS A 135 15.98 -3.03 3.56
C LYS A 135 15.44 -2.43 4.86
N ASP A 136 16.06 -2.76 6.01
CA ASP A 136 15.71 -2.22 7.31
C ASP A 136 15.94 -0.69 7.32
N LYS A 137 17.14 -0.28 6.92
CA LYS A 137 17.50 1.14 6.80
C LYS A 137 16.65 1.88 5.76
N LEU A 138 16.32 1.22 4.66
CA LEU A 138 15.41 1.77 3.67
C LEU A 138 14.03 2.04 4.26
N SER A 139 13.47 1.08 5.00
CA SER A 139 12.19 1.19 5.69
C SER A 139 12.20 2.31 6.74
N ASP A 140 13.24 2.37 7.57
CA ASP A 140 13.39 3.41 8.60
C ASP A 140 13.43 4.81 8.00
N MET A 141 14.23 5.01 6.95
CA MET A 141 14.31 6.28 6.24
C MET A 141 12.97 6.65 5.61
N THR A 142 12.34 5.69 4.94
CA THR A 142 11.03 5.89 4.32
C THR A 142 9.99 6.33 5.36
N THR A 143 9.92 5.62 6.49
CA THR A 143 9.03 5.94 7.60
C THR A 143 9.22 7.38 8.12
N ASN A 144 10.47 7.80 8.33
CA ASN A 144 10.75 9.16 8.77
C ASN A 144 10.34 10.21 7.74
N ILE A 145 10.63 9.97 6.47
CA ILE A 145 10.34 10.92 5.39
C ILE A 145 8.82 11.12 5.24
N ILE A 146 8.03 10.03 5.32
CA ILE A 146 6.57 10.09 5.17
C ILE A 146 5.83 10.18 6.52
N ARG A 147 6.52 10.58 7.60
CA ARG A 147 5.95 10.65 8.95
C ARG A 147 4.65 11.44 9.01
N LEU A 148 4.56 12.57 8.32
CA LEU A 148 3.36 13.41 8.31
C LEU A 148 2.17 12.64 7.73
N GLN A 149 2.34 11.96 6.60
CA GLN A 149 1.30 11.13 5.99
C GLN A 149 0.86 9.99 6.91
N LEU A 150 1.80 9.36 7.64
CA LEU A 150 1.48 8.31 8.62
C LEU A 150 0.72 8.87 9.84
N ILE A 151 1.03 10.09 10.28
CA ILE A 151 0.30 10.77 11.36
C ILE A 151 -1.15 11.06 10.92
N GLU A 152 -1.33 11.60 9.73
CA GLU A 152 -2.66 11.88 9.16
C GLU A 152 -3.47 10.59 9.02
N TYR A 153 -2.89 9.56 8.43
CA TYR A 153 -3.51 8.24 8.34
C TYR A 153 -3.87 7.65 9.72
N THR A 154 -2.96 7.77 10.71
CA THR A 154 -3.23 7.31 12.07
C THR A 154 -4.43 8.01 12.70
N ARG A 155 -4.56 9.33 12.48
CA ARG A 155 -5.71 10.13 12.94
C ARG A 155 -7.00 9.71 12.26
N GLU A 156 -6.96 9.46 10.95
CA GLU A 156 -8.12 8.97 10.19
C GLU A 156 -8.59 7.61 10.69
N GLN A 157 -7.66 6.66 10.89
CA GLN A 157 -7.99 5.35 11.45
C GLN A 157 -8.45 5.41 12.91
N ALA A 158 -7.84 6.27 13.72
CA ALA A 158 -8.28 6.49 15.09
C ALA A 158 -9.70 7.07 15.14
N ASN A 159 -10.01 8.03 14.27
CA ASN A 159 -11.37 8.58 14.16
C ASN A 159 -12.37 7.55 13.61
N LEU A 160 -11.96 6.69 12.68
CA LEU A 160 -12.79 5.63 12.10
C LEU A 160 -13.26 4.63 13.17
N TRP A 161 -12.35 4.24 14.06
CA TRP A 161 -12.58 3.19 15.06
C TRP A 161 -12.76 3.72 16.50
N ASP A 162 -13.03 5.02 16.64
CA ASP A 162 -13.22 5.69 17.95
C ASP A 162 -12.04 5.47 18.92
N ILE A 163 -10.82 5.37 18.40
CA ILE A 163 -9.60 5.25 19.20
C ILE A 163 -9.23 6.63 19.75
N PRO A 164 -9.04 6.81 21.08
CA PRO A 164 -8.74 8.10 21.66
C PRO A 164 -7.32 8.56 21.28
N LEU A 165 -7.20 9.80 20.81
CA LEU A 165 -5.93 10.46 20.57
C LEU A 165 -5.53 11.34 21.75
N SER A 166 -4.22 11.42 22.01
CA SER A 166 -3.65 12.33 23.01
C SER A 166 -3.38 13.70 22.38
N PRO A 167 -3.94 14.79 22.91
CA PRO A 167 -3.74 16.14 22.36
C PRO A 167 -2.36 16.69 22.68
N ALA A 168 -1.89 17.63 21.85
CA ALA A 168 -0.67 18.43 22.08
C ALA A 168 0.61 17.60 22.33
N VAL A 169 0.74 16.44 21.71
CA VAL A 169 1.95 15.61 21.74
C VAL A 169 2.93 16.11 20.70
N GLN A 170 4.22 16.12 21.01
CA GLN A 170 5.27 16.40 20.02
C GLN A 170 5.26 15.32 18.92
N MET A 171 5.06 15.72 17.68
CA MET A 171 4.91 14.80 16.54
C MET A 171 6.24 14.19 16.07
N GLY A 172 7.37 14.76 16.48
CA GLY A 172 8.69 14.46 15.95
C GLY A 172 8.98 15.23 14.66
N PRO A 173 10.16 15.06 14.07
CA PRO A 173 10.53 15.76 12.85
C PRO A 173 9.67 15.25 11.68
N CYS A 174 8.92 16.15 11.04
CA CYS A 174 8.15 15.90 9.82
C CYS A 174 8.82 16.62 8.65
N TRP A 175 8.95 15.95 7.52
CA TRP A 175 9.52 16.56 6.32
C TRP A 175 8.47 17.44 5.62
N ASP A 176 8.79 18.72 5.45
CA ASP A 176 8.02 19.65 4.66
C ASP A 176 8.61 19.75 3.24
N THR A 177 7.85 19.33 2.26
CA THR A 177 8.26 19.32 0.84
C THR A 177 8.38 20.71 0.25
N ASP A 178 7.60 21.67 0.72
CA ASP A 178 7.56 23.03 0.18
C ASP A 178 8.79 23.84 0.62
N THR A 179 9.17 23.71 1.88
CA THR A 179 10.35 24.40 2.43
C THR A 179 11.63 23.55 2.35
N SER A 180 11.53 22.27 1.98
CA SER A 180 12.63 21.30 1.98
C SER A 180 13.39 21.30 3.32
N SER A 181 12.65 21.23 4.40
CA SER A 181 13.18 21.25 5.76
C SER A 181 12.34 20.41 6.73
N TRP A 182 12.95 20.05 7.86
CA TRP A 182 12.26 19.38 8.94
C TRP A 182 11.53 20.38 9.82
N VAL A 183 10.25 20.13 10.06
CA VAL A 183 9.41 20.89 10.99
C VAL A 183 9.08 20.04 12.20
N ASN A 184 9.03 20.67 13.39
CA ASN A 184 8.63 20.04 14.64
C ASN A 184 7.37 20.73 15.16
N GLU A 185 6.30 20.00 15.21
CA GLU A 185 4.98 20.50 15.64
C GLU A 185 4.43 19.64 16.78
N HIS A 186 3.39 20.16 17.42
CA HIS A 186 2.58 19.44 18.40
C HIS A 186 1.19 19.22 17.81
N GLY A 187 0.64 18.05 18.05
CA GLY A 187 -0.69 17.71 17.56
C GLY A 187 -1.28 16.50 18.27
N GLU A 188 -2.42 16.05 17.78
CA GLU A 188 -3.05 14.83 18.25
C GLU A 188 -2.27 13.61 17.76
N MET A 189 -1.95 12.70 18.67
CA MET A 189 -1.20 11.48 18.39
C MET A 189 -1.82 10.28 19.11
N LEU A 190 -1.73 9.11 18.49
CA LEU A 190 -2.00 7.86 19.16
C LEU A 190 -0.85 7.56 20.14
N VAL A 191 -1.19 7.41 21.41
CA VAL A 191 -0.21 7.11 22.46
C VAL A 191 -0.64 5.86 23.23
N VAL A 192 0.24 4.86 23.27
CA VAL A 192 0.03 3.60 23.98
C VAL A 192 1.18 3.41 24.99
N ASN A 193 0.85 3.27 26.27
CA ASN A 193 1.82 3.12 27.35
C ASN A 193 2.95 4.19 27.34
N GLY A 194 2.58 5.45 27.06
CA GLY A 194 3.50 6.57 26.99
C GLY A 194 4.35 6.63 25.70
N ARG A 195 4.14 5.73 24.73
CA ARG A 195 4.85 5.72 23.46
C ARG A 195 3.91 6.19 22.34
N ARG A 196 4.42 7.02 21.44
CA ARG A 196 3.72 7.39 20.21
C ARG A 196 3.65 6.18 19.29
N ILE A 197 2.51 5.97 18.66
CA ILE A 197 2.28 4.91 17.67
C ILE A 197 1.85 5.55 16.36
N LEU A 198 2.44 5.08 15.27
CA LEU A 198 2.04 5.39 13.91
C LEU A 198 1.47 4.12 13.27
N LEU A 199 0.20 4.16 12.94
CA LEU A 199 -0.43 3.08 12.18
C LEU A 199 0.05 3.14 10.72
N VAL A 200 0.27 1.97 10.15
CA VAL A 200 0.76 1.83 8.77
C VAL A 200 -0.27 1.08 7.96
N PRO A 201 -0.70 1.61 6.79
CA PRO A 201 -1.63 0.90 5.92
C PRO A 201 -1.12 -0.50 5.57
N LYS A 202 -1.95 -1.54 5.71
CA LYS A 202 -1.53 -2.91 5.38
C LYS A 202 -1.20 -3.08 3.89
N GLY A 203 -1.82 -2.26 3.03
CA GLY A 203 -1.59 -2.28 1.59
C GLY A 203 -0.23 -1.78 1.13
N VAL A 204 0.59 -1.16 2.00
CA VAL A 204 1.88 -0.56 1.62
C VAL A 204 3.09 -1.21 2.28
N VAL A 205 2.90 -2.25 3.06
CA VAL A 205 3.99 -3.01 3.66
C VAL A 205 4.31 -4.25 2.85
N SER A 206 5.58 -4.66 2.89
CA SER A 206 6.06 -5.85 2.19
C SER A 206 7.16 -6.55 2.99
N TYR A 207 7.54 -7.76 2.55
CA TYR A 207 8.75 -8.42 3.03
C TYR A 207 10.03 -7.90 2.36
N SER A 208 9.91 -6.96 1.41
CA SER A 208 11.03 -6.38 0.65
C SER A 208 11.97 -7.46 0.09
N LYS A 209 11.41 -8.41 -0.67
CA LYS A 209 12.17 -9.57 -1.20
C LYS A 209 12.64 -9.38 -2.63
N ASP A 210 12.07 -8.46 -3.36
CA ASP A 210 12.21 -8.38 -4.81
C ASP A 210 13.27 -7.38 -5.26
N TYR A 211 13.34 -6.19 -4.67
CA TYR A 211 14.34 -5.19 -5.02
C TYR A 211 15.62 -5.41 -4.19
N THR A 212 16.44 -6.41 -4.58
CA THR A 212 17.61 -6.83 -3.80
C THR A 212 18.87 -6.99 -4.66
N PRO A 213 20.09 -6.77 -4.10
CA PRO A 213 21.35 -7.01 -4.81
C PRO A 213 21.48 -8.44 -5.31
N VAL A 214 20.97 -9.40 -4.52
CA VAL A 214 21.02 -10.82 -4.87
C VAL A 214 20.17 -11.10 -6.11
N LYS A 215 18.94 -10.57 -6.18
CA LYS A 215 18.05 -10.75 -7.33
C LYS A 215 18.63 -10.07 -8.58
N TYR A 216 19.12 -8.82 -8.43
CA TYR A 216 19.81 -8.12 -9.52
C TYR A 216 21.00 -8.91 -10.05
N HIS A 217 21.89 -9.37 -9.16
CA HIS A 217 23.06 -10.15 -9.56
C HIS A 217 22.67 -11.48 -10.22
N GLN A 218 21.83 -12.29 -9.56
CA GLN A 218 21.57 -13.66 -10.03
C GLN A 218 20.73 -13.75 -11.30
N HIS A 219 19.80 -12.85 -11.51
CA HIS A 219 18.82 -12.95 -12.57
C HIS A 219 19.07 -11.96 -13.72
N PHE A 220 19.85 -10.91 -13.50
CA PHE A 220 20.12 -9.92 -14.55
C PHE A 220 21.60 -9.91 -14.93
N VAL A 221 22.49 -9.67 -13.99
CA VAL A 221 23.95 -9.60 -14.27
C VAL A 221 24.47 -10.94 -14.79
N LEU A 222 24.22 -12.03 -14.08
CA LEU A 222 24.69 -13.36 -14.50
C LEU A 222 24.03 -13.87 -15.79
N ASN A 223 22.77 -13.53 -16.03
CA ASN A 223 22.11 -13.89 -17.29
C ASN A 223 22.76 -13.11 -18.47
N TYR A 224 22.99 -11.81 -18.28
CA TYR A 224 23.70 -11.00 -19.28
C TYR A 224 25.10 -11.58 -19.61
N LEU A 225 25.86 -11.92 -18.58
CA LEU A 225 27.20 -12.50 -18.76
C LEU A 225 27.15 -13.90 -19.41
N GLN A 226 26.15 -14.75 -19.08
CA GLN A 226 25.97 -16.02 -19.79
C GLN A 226 25.78 -15.81 -21.30
N ASP A 227 24.93 -14.84 -21.66
CA ASP A 227 24.70 -14.52 -23.08
C ASP A 227 25.94 -13.97 -23.77
N GLU A 228 26.72 -13.13 -23.10
CA GLU A 228 27.99 -12.58 -23.63
C GLU A 228 29.03 -13.72 -23.85
N HIS A 229 29.22 -14.60 -22.85
CA HIS A 229 30.14 -15.72 -23.00
C HIS A 229 29.73 -16.68 -24.11
N LEU A 230 28.43 -16.94 -24.29
CA LEU A 230 27.91 -17.78 -25.37
C LEU A 230 28.16 -17.13 -26.74
N LYS A 231 27.92 -15.81 -26.89
CA LYS A 231 28.18 -15.07 -28.13
C LYS A 231 29.64 -15.05 -28.47
N LEU A 232 30.52 -14.84 -27.50
CA LEU A 232 31.98 -14.78 -27.71
C LEU A 232 32.61 -16.16 -27.77
N ASN A 233 31.85 -17.25 -27.56
CA ASN A 233 32.36 -18.63 -27.47
C ASN A 233 33.60 -18.73 -26.55
N SER A 234 33.52 -18.14 -25.39
CA SER A 234 34.63 -18.06 -24.42
C SER A 234 35.01 -19.44 -23.84
N SER A 235 36.10 -19.44 -23.05
CA SER A 235 36.61 -20.65 -22.37
C SER A 235 35.63 -21.23 -21.34
N LEU A 236 34.62 -20.48 -20.90
CA LEU A 236 33.58 -20.95 -19.97
C LEU A 236 32.45 -21.70 -20.67
N VAL A 237 32.41 -21.71 -22.00
CA VAL A 237 31.37 -22.40 -22.78
C VAL A 237 31.57 -23.91 -22.70
N ARG A 238 30.56 -24.59 -22.18
CA ARG A 238 30.50 -26.05 -22.08
C ARG A 238 29.61 -26.61 -23.19
N ARG A 239 29.96 -27.85 -23.63
CA ARG A 239 29.22 -28.59 -24.67
C ARG A 239 28.95 -29.98 -24.19
N ASP A 240 27.68 -30.31 -24.00
CA ASP A 240 27.25 -31.66 -23.61
C ASP A 240 26.52 -32.33 -24.76
N HIS A 241 26.97 -33.55 -25.12
CA HIS A 241 26.28 -34.39 -26.09
C HIS A 241 25.13 -35.13 -25.42
N ARG A 242 23.90 -34.87 -25.87
CA ARG A 242 22.71 -35.54 -25.36
C ARG A 242 22.49 -36.91 -26.05
N LYS A 243 21.70 -37.76 -25.41
CA LYS A 243 21.37 -39.10 -25.94
C LYS A 243 20.61 -39.05 -27.26
N ASP A 244 19.94 -37.97 -27.58
CA ASP A 244 19.20 -37.73 -28.82
C ASP A 244 20.09 -37.19 -29.97
N GLY A 245 21.41 -37.13 -29.75
CA GLY A 245 22.38 -36.62 -30.73
C GLY A 245 22.49 -35.09 -30.76
N SER A 246 21.69 -34.34 -30.02
CA SER A 246 21.79 -32.88 -29.93
C SER A 246 22.97 -32.45 -29.04
N ILE A 247 23.56 -31.29 -29.34
CA ILE A 247 24.61 -30.71 -28.52
C ILE A 247 24.01 -29.56 -27.74
N ARG A 248 24.02 -29.66 -26.40
CA ARG A 248 23.69 -28.55 -25.53
C ARG A 248 24.93 -27.67 -25.29
N VAL A 249 24.84 -26.40 -25.71
CA VAL A 249 25.87 -25.40 -25.45
C VAL A 249 25.40 -24.49 -24.36
N TYR A 250 26.18 -24.31 -23.29
CA TYR A 250 25.78 -23.49 -22.15
C TYR A 250 26.99 -22.99 -21.33
N VAL A 251 26.74 -21.98 -20.50
CA VAL A 251 27.66 -21.49 -19.47
C VAL A 251 26.95 -21.55 -18.12
N THR A 252 27.64 -21.99 -17.07
CA THR A 252 27.01 -22.05 -15.75
C THR A 252 27.21 -20.73 -15.01
N LYS A 253 26.19 -20.31 -14.26
CA LYS A 253 26.29 -19.14 -13.36
C LYS A 253 27.36 -19.32 -12.31
N LYS A 254 27.66 -20.58 -11.91
CA LYS A 254 28.71 -20.90 -10.95
C LYS A 254 30.08 -20.53 -11.51
N ASP A 255 30.40 -20.93 -12.72
CA ASP A 255 31.68 -20.65 -13.35
C ASP A 255 31.91 -19.13 -13.49
N ILE A 256 30.87 -18.38 -13.88
CA ILE A 256 30.92 -16.92 -13.97
C ILE A 256 31.18 -16.27 -12.62
N LYS A 257 30.49 -16.72 -11.57
CA LYS A 257 30.69 -16.20 -10.21
C LYS A 257 32.12 -16.38 -9.71
N GLU A 258 32.67 -17.58 -9.95
CA GLU A 258 34.02 -17.92 -9.50
C GLU A 258 35.12 -17.21 -10.32
N THR A 259 34.85 -16.89 -11.57
CA THR A 259 35.85 -16.32 -12.49
C THR A 259 35.87 -14.79 -12.52
N GLU A 260 34.70 -14.16 -12.55
CA GLU A 260 34.63 -12.71 -12.83
C GLU A 260 33.58 -11.92 -12.07
N SER A 261 32.52 -12.57 -11.52
CA SER A 261 31.35 -11.89 -10.96
C SER A 261 31.08 -12.26 -9.50
N PRO A 262 31.84 -11.73 -8.54
CA PRO A 262 31.73 -12.11 -7.12
C PRO A 262 30.41 -11.67 -6.45
N GLY A 263 29.60 -10.82 -7.10
CA GLY A 263 28.31 -10.36 -6.60
C GLY A 263 28.39 -9.36 -5.45
N THR A 264 29.54 -8.74 -5.22
CA THR A 264 29.69 -7.63 -4.27
C THR A 264 29.09 -6.34 -4.81
N LYS A 265 28.66 -5.43 -3.93
CA LYS A 265 28.11 -4.13 -4.33
C LYS A 265 29.10 -3.34 -5.20
N GLU A 266 30.38 -3.36 -4.86
CA GLU A 266 31.44 -2.74 -5.67
C GLU A 266 31.51 -3.32 -7.09
N TYR A 267 31.37 -4.64 -7.24
CA TYR A 267 31.29 -5.26 -8.55
C TYR A 267 30.03 -4.83 -9.31
N LEU A 268 28.88 -4.79 -8.64
CA LEU A 268 27.61 -4.37 -9.24
C LEU A 268 27.68 -2.93 -9.75
N ILE A 269 28.32 -2.02 -9.03
CA ILE A 269 28.57 -0.63 -9.47
C ILE A 269 29.35 -0.65 -10.80
N ARG A 270 30.54 -1.27 -10.79
CA ARG A 270 31.42 -1.31 -11.99
C ARG A 270 30.76 -1.99 -13.19
N PHE A 271 29.99 -3.03 -12.94
CA PHE A 271 29.22 -3.72 -13.97
C PHE A 271 28.13 -2.80 -14.55
N THR A 272 27.37 -2.14 -13.68
CA THR A 272 26.24 -1.29 -14.09
C THR A 272 26.71 -0.04 -14.83
N GLU A 273 27.85 0.55 -14.45
CA GLU A 273 28.48 1.66 -15.19
C GLU A 273 28.79 1.28 -16.65
N LYS A 274 29.23 0.03 -16.87
CA LYS A 274 29.52 -0.49 -18.21
C LYS A 274 28.26 -0.93 -18.96
N HIS A 275 27.24 -1.41 -18.25
CA HIS A 275 26.04 -2.02 -18.82
C HIS A 275 24.77 -1.44 -18.20
N PRO A 276 24.51 -0.11 -18.28
CA PRO A 276 23.39 0.55 -17.61
C PRO A 276 22.01 0.02 -18.05
N SER A 277 21.91 -0.50 -19.28
CA SER A 277 20.69 -1.11 -19.81
C SER A 277 20.23 -2.34 -19.02
N VAL A 278 21.16 -3.07 -18.38
CA VAL A 278 20.84 -4.24 -17.56
C VAL A 278 20.13 -3.83 -16.27
N PHE A 279 20.58 -2.75 -15.65
CA PHE A 279 19.93 -2.20 -14.45
C PHE A 279 18.58 -1.57 -14.78
N LYS A 280 18.48 -0.85 -15.90
CA LYS A 280 17.22 -0.32 -16.39
C LYS A 280 16.20 -1.46 -16.60
N LYS A 281 16.61 -2.56 -17.23
CA LYS A 281 15.76 -3.73 -17.39
C LYS A 281 15.35 -4.34 -16.06
N PHE A 282 16.26 -4.39 -15.07
CA PHE A 282 15.92 -4.82 -13.70
C PHE A 282 14.84 -3.93 -13.09
N LYS A 283 15.00 -2.59 -13.13
CA LYS A 283 13.97 -1.65 -12.62
C LYS A 283 12.62 -1.85 -13.32
N GLU A 284 12.63 -2.04 -14.64
CA GLU A 284 11.40 -2.27 -15.42
C GLU A 284 10.71 -3.59 -15.09
N GLU A 285 11.47 -4.69 -14.95
CA GLU A 285 10.89 -6.00 -14.61
C GLU A 285 10.45 -6.08 -13.15
N MET A 286 11.03 -5.28 -12.25
CA MET A 286 10.58 -5.21 -10.86
C MET A 286 9.28 -4.41 -10.72
N LYS A 287 8.91 -3.59 -11.71
CA LYS A 287 7.60 -2.94 -11.75
C LYS A 287 6.50 -3.99 -11.94
N GLY A 288 5.50 -3.97 -11.07
CA GLY A 288 4.36 -4.88 -11.14
C GLY A 288 4.61 -6.32 -10.67
N GLN A 289 5.75 -6.62 -10.04
CA GLN A 289 5.99 -7.91 -9.37
C GLN A 289 5.59 -7.92 -7.89
N ASN A 290 5.40 -6.76 -7.29
CA ASN A 290 5.02 -6.64 -5.90
C ASN A 290 3.50 -6.71 -5.76
N GLU A 291 3.01 -7.81 -5.21
CA GLU A 291 1.61 -7.95 -4.79
C GLU A 291 1.47 -7.51 -3.32
N SER A 292 0.34 -6.89 -2.99
CA SER A 292 -0.02 -6.62 -1.60
C SER A 292 -0.11 -7.92 -0.82
N LEU A 293 0.37 -7.92 0.42
CA LEU A 293 0.29 -9.08 1.28
C LEU A 293 -1.18 -9.46 1.50
N THR A 294 -1.45 -10.74 1.52
CA THR A 294 -2.78 -11.29 1.83
C THR A 294 -3.03 -11.25 3.34
N ASP A 295 -4.29 -11.24 3.76
CA ASP A 295 -4.63 -11.23 5.20
C ASP A 295 -3.97 -12.38 5.98
N SER A 296 -3.80 -13.55 5.36
CA SER A 296 -3.14 -14.72 5.96
C SER A 296 -1.62 -14.57 6.14
N GLU A 297 -1.00 -13.61 5.46
CA GLU A 297 0.44 -13.32 5.62
C GLU A 297 0.72 -12.37 6.78
N PHE A 298 -0.29 -11.63 7.26
CA PHE A 298 -0.16 -10.75 8.43
C PHE A 298 -0.24 -11.49 9.76
N SER A 299 -1.05 -12.54 9.83
CA SER A 299 -1.22 -13.35 11.04
C SER A 299 -1.91 -14.68 10.70
N ASP A 300 -1.79 -15.68 11.59
CA ASP A 300 -2.58 -16.92 11.52
C ASP A 300 -4.06 -16.61 11.79
N ILE A 301 -4.76 -16.14 10.76
CA ILE A 301 -6.16 -15.77 10.84
C ILE A 301 -7.03 -16.93 10.35
N ASP A 302 -7.96 -17.34 11.17
CA ASP A 302 -9.05 -18.21 10.72
C ASP A 302 -10.13 -17.38 10.01
N ILE A 303 -9.93 -17.20 8.69
CA ILE A 303 -10.83 -16.45 7.81
C ILE A 303 -12.26 -17.03 7.87
N GLU A 304 -12.42 -18.35 8.04
CA GLU A 304 -13.73 -18.97 8.09
C GLU A 304 -14.50 -18.55 9.34
N SER A 305 -13.85 -18.56 10.50
CA SER A 305 -14.46 -18.10 11.77
C SER A 305 -14.81 -16.61 11.72
N ILE A 306 -13.95 -15.78 11.10
CA ILE A 306 -14.24 -14.35 10.93
C ILE A 306 -15.48 -14.14 10.06
N ILE A 307 -15.57 -14.83 8.93
CA ILE A 307 -16.73 -14.77 8.03
C ILE A 307 -18.00 -15.20 8.76
N ASP A 308 -17.95 -16.29 9.55
CA ASP A 308 -19.11 -16.73 10.32
C ASP A 308 -19.55 -15.70 11.36
N HIS A 309 -18.60 -15.07 12.03
CA HIS A 309 -18.86 -13.97 12.96
C HIS A 309 -19.51 -12.77 12.24
N LEU A 310 -18.95 -12.31 11.15
CA LEU A 310 -19.48 -11.17 10.38
C LEU A 310 -20.88 -11.44 9.83
N MET A 311 -21.14 -12.65 9.31
CA MET A 311 -22.49 -13.04 8.86
C MET A 311 -23.49 -13.06 10.01
N LYS A 312 -23.08 -13.52 11.19
CA LYS A 312 -23.91 -13.53 12.39
C LYS A 312 -24.23 -12.10 12.83
N GLU A 313 -23.21 -11.25 12.98
CA GLU A 313 -23.37 -9.83 13.35
C GLU A 313 -24.30 -9.10 12.36
N LEU A 314 -24.14 -9.32 11.05
CA LEU A 314 -24.96 -8.69 10.02
C LEU A 314 -26.44 -9.07 10.15
N ASN A 315 -26.74 -10.31 10.57
CA ASN A 315 -28.13 -10.76 10.81
C ASN A 315 -28.69 -10.27 12.16
N GLU A 316 -27.84 -10.01 13.16
CA GLU A 316 -28.27 -9.61 14.52
C GLU A 316 -28.49 -8.09 14.64
N ILE A 317 -27.87 -7.26 13.78
CA ILE A 317 -28.10 -5.81 13.77
C ILE A 317 -29.55 -5.51 13.36
N SER A 318 -30.28 -4.80 14.21
CA SER A 318 -31.64 -4.38 13.91
C SER A 318 -31.70 -3.24 12.91
N PRO A 319 -32.62 -3.26 11.93
CA PRO A 319 -32.87 -2.09 11.09
C PRO A 319 -33.34 -0.92 11.95
N GLY A 320 -32.84 0.29 11.66
CA GLY A 320 -33.22 1.51 12.36
C GLY A 320 -32.06 2.45 12.62
N ARG A 321 -32.37 3.62 13.17
CA ARG A 321 -31.38 4.67 13.43
C ARG A 321 -30.46 4.33 14.60
N GLU A 322 -30.95 3.57 15.57
CA GLU A 322 -30.19 3.24 16.79
C GLU A 322 -28.92 2.44 16.46
N ASP A 323 -29.04 1.45 15.57
CA ASP A 323 -27.93 0.59 15.15
C ASP A 323 -27.23 1.05 13.86
N ALA A 324 -27.53 2.25 13.35
CA ALA A 324 -26.97 2.71 12.08
C ALA A 324 -25.45 2.82 12.10
N SER A 325 -24.85 3.34 13.19
CA SER A 325 -23.39 3.43 13.32
C SER A 325 -22.75 2.04 13.36
N ARG A 326 -23.32 1.12 14.15
CA ARG A 326 -22.85 -0.26 14.24
C ARG A 326 -22.93 -0.97 12.87
N TYR A 327 -24.00 -0.73 12.12
CA TYR A 327 -24.13 -1.26 10.75
C TYR A 327 -23.03 -0.71 9.83
N HIS A 328 -22.75 0.60 9.87
CA HIS A 328 -21.69 1.20 9.07
C HIS A 328 -20.31 0.59 9.41
N ASP A 329 -19.98 0.43 10.70
CA ASP A 329 -18.70 -0.15 11.14
C ASP A 329 -18.56 -1.61 10.74
N LEU A 330 -19.65 -2.37 10.76
CA LEU A 330 -19.68 -3.73 10.27
C LEU A 330 -19.49 -3.80 8.76
N ILE A 331 -20.17 -2.93 8.00
CA ILE A 331 -20.03 -2.86 6.54
C ILE A 331 -18.59 -2.51 6.15
N ILE A 332 -17.93 -1.58 6.84
CA ILE A 332 -16.51 -1.26 6.57
C ILE A 332 -15.65 -2.52 6.72
N GLY A 333 -15.78 -3.25 7.83
CA GLY A 333 -15.02 -4.49 8.04
C GLY A 333 -15.31 -5.58 6.99
N ILE A 334 -16.58 -5.74 6.58
CA ILE A 334 -16.97 -6.67 5.51
C ILE A 334 -16.35 -6.26 4.17
N LEU A 335 -16.35 -4.98 3.85
CA LEU A 335 -15.78 -4.47 2.59
C LEU A 335 -14.25 -4.61 2.56
N GLU A 336 -13.57 -4.34 3.68
CA GLU A 336 -12.15 -4.63 3.83
C GLU A 336 -11.85 -6.11 3.54
N LEU A 337 -12.54 -7.02 4.21
CA LEU A 337 -12.37 -8.47 3.98
C LEU A 337 -12.61 -8.89 2.53
N LEU A 338 -13.59 -8.29 1.85
CA LEU A 338 -14.03 -8.72 0.51
C LEU A 338 -13.21 -8.06 -0.61
N PHE A 339 -12.80 -6.82 -0.46
CA PHE A 339 -12.21 -6.01 -1.52
C PHE A 339 -10.73 -5.69 -1.33
N TYR A 340 -10.16 -5.88 -0.12
CA TYR A 340 -8.72 -5.68 0.03
C TYR A 340 -7.95 -6.63 -0.93
N PRO A 341 -6.93 -6.18 -1.69
CA PRO A 341 -6.31 -4.86 -1.67
C PRO A 341 -6.85 -3.85 -2.72
N ASP A 342 -7.97 -4.13 -3.37
CA ASP A 342 -8.53 -3.30 -4.46
C ASP A 342 -9.03 -1.94 -3.97
N VAL A 343 -9.54 -1.87 -2.72
CA VAL A 343 -9.89 -0.63 -2.03
C VAL A 343 -9.17 -0.58 -0.69
N ILE A 344 -8.76 0.61 -0.27
CA ILE A 344 -7.95 0.85 0.93
C ILE A 344 -8.32 2.19 1.57
N SER A 345 -7.73 2.47 2.73
CA SER A 345 -7.82 3.76 3.41
C SER A 345 -9.27 4.22 3.64
N PRO A 346 -10.12 3.41 4.30
CA PRO A 346 -11.51 3.79 4.57
C PRO A 346 -11.59 5.02 5.47
N VAL A 347 -12.44 5.97 5.08
CA VAL A 347 -12.81 7.13 5.88
C VAL A 347 -14.31 7.14 6.09
N LYS A 348 -14.74 7.19 7.37
CA LYS A 348 -16.14 7.29 7.77
C LYS A 348 -16.55 8.75 7.89
N GLU A 349 -17.76 9.06 7.46
CA GLU A 349 -18.37 10.40 7.59
C GLU A 349 -17.54 11.53 6.95
N GLN A 350 -16.90 11.25 5.80
CA GLN A 350 -16.08 12.22 5.12
C GLN A 350 -16.83 13.52 4.81
N ARG A 351 -16.38 14.62 5.43
CA ARG A 351 -16.97 15.95 5.20
C ARG A 351 -16.50 16.56 3.89
N ILE A 352 -17.44 17.08 3.11
CA ILE A 352 -17.18 17.82 1.87
C ILE A 352 -17.93 19.15 1.87
N HIS A 353 -17.56 20.06 0.97
CA HIS A 353 -18.17 21.40 0.86
C HIS A 353 -18.14 22.17 2.19
N GLU A 354 -16.96 22.26 2.84
CA GLU A 354 -16.80 22.93 4.14
C GLU A 354 -17.69 22.33 5.25
N GLY A 355 -17.91 21.02 5.21
CA GLY A 355 -18.74 20.31 6.19
C GLY A 355 -20.26 20.36 5.94
N ARG A 356 -20.70 21.01 4.86
CA ARG A 356 -22.15 21.10 4.51
C ARG A 356 -22.74 19.79 4.01
N LYS A 357 -21.91 18.88 3.52
CA LYS A 357 -22.29 17.54 3.06
C LYS A 357 -21.34 16.51 3.65
N ARG A 358 -21.82 15.28 3.80
CA ARG A 358 -21.07 14.16 4.34
C ARG A 358 -21.30 12.93 3.48
N ILE A 359 -20.28 12.12 3.30
CA ILE A 359 -20.31 10.81 2.65
C ILE A 359 -20.14 9.78 3.74
N ASP A 360 -20.97 8.74 3.77
CA ASP A 360 -20.96 7.78 4.86
C ASP A 360 -19.64 7.01 4.92
N ILE A 361 -19.15 6.47 3.80
CA ILE A 361 -17.88 5.77 3.70
C ILE A 361 -17.21 6.13 2.37
N VAL A 362 -15.90 6.39 2.41
CA VAL A 362 -15.05 6.61 1.25
C VAL A 362 -13.85 5.68 1.33
N PHE A 363 -13.52 5.00 0.24
CA PHE A 363 -12.27 4.26 0.08
C PHE A 363 -11.45 4.87 -1.05
N ASP A 364 -10.13 4.75 -0.97
CA ASP A 364 -9.25 4.98 -2.11
C ASP A 364 -9.30 3.78 -3.05
N ASN A 365 -9.37 4.04 -4.35
CA ASN A 365 -9.31 3.00 -5.38
C ASN A 365 -7.85 2.64 -5.67
N ALA A 366 -7.45 1.46 -5.24
CA ALA A 366 -6.10 0.91 -5.42
C ALA A 366 -6.08 -0.29 -6.39
N ALA A 367 -7.18 -0.53 -7.11
CA ALA A 367 -7.35 -1.72 -7.92
C ALA A 367 -6.46 -1.71 -9.18
N GLU A 368 -5.71 -2.77 -9.39
CA GLU A 368 -4.93 -3.03 -10.61
C GLU A 368 -5.69 -3.90 -11.62
N SER A 369 -6.81 -4.45 -11.21
CA SER A 369 -7.69 -5.29 -12.03
C SER A 369 -9.11 -5.31 -11.44
N GLY A 370 -10.06 -5.98 -12.10
CA GLY A 370 -11.40 -6.13 -11.57
C GLY A 370 -12.30 -4.92 -11.82
N ILE A 371 -13.46 -4.86 -11.11
CA ILE A 371 -14.49 -3.86 -11.42
C ILE A 371 -14.02 -2.42 -11.14
N PHE A 372 -13.30 -2.18 -10.06
CA PHE A 372 -12.86 -0.82 -9.68
C PHE A 372 -11.83 -0.26 -10.65
N HIS A 373 -10.90 -1.11 -11.12
CA HIS A 373 -9.97 -0.78 -12.20
C HIS A 373 -10.72 -0.52 -13.51
N ASP A 374 -11.63 -1.44 -13.89
CA ASP A 374 -12.33 -1.35 -15.16
C ASP A 374 -13.21 -0.08 -15.23
N LEU A 375 -13.84 0.32 -14.12
CA LEU A 375 -14.60 1.57 -14.04
C LEU A 375 -13.70 2.78 -14.34
N HIS A 376 -12.52 2.84 -13.76
CA HIS A 376 -11.62 3.99 -13.88
C HIS A 376 -10.89 4.00 -15.23
N GLU A 377 -10.21 2.92 -15.57
CA GLU A 377 -9.29 2.86 -16.69
C GLU A 377 -9.97 2.50 -18.02
N ILE A 378 -10.93 1.56 -18.01
CA ILE A 378 -11.57 1.07 -19.24
C ILE A 378 -12.80 1.89 -19.57
N HIS A 379 -13.70 2.07 -18.59
CA HIS A 379 -14.94 2.83 -18.81
C HIS A 379 -14.74 4.35 -18.70
N ARG A 380 -13.54 4.79 -18.29
CA ARG A 380 -13.17 6.21 -18.11
C ARG A 380 -14.13 6.99 -17.23
N LEU A 381 -14.75 6.29 -16.28
CA LEU A 381 -15.59 6.92 -15.28
C LEU A 381 -14.68 7.35 -14.13
N PRO A 382 -14.53 8.65 -13.83
CA PRO A 382 -13.70 9.08 -12.72
C PRO A 382 -14.06 8.31 -11.44
N CYS A 383 -13.10 7.56 -10.88
CA CYS A 383 -13.32 6.63 -9.78
C CYS A 383 -12.07 6.49 -8.91
N GLN A 384 -11.37 7.61 -8.66
CA GLN A 384 -10.21 7.65 -7.75
C GLN A 384 -10.62 7.29 -6.32
N TYR A 385 -11.84 7.67 -5.96
CA TYR A 385 -12.46 7.33 -4.69
C TYR A 385 -13.74 6.53 -4.94
N ILE A 386 -13.97 5.54 -4.10
CA ILE A 386 -15.19 4.73 -4.09
C ILE A 386 -16.09 5.25 -2.97
N PHE A 387 -17.22 5.81 -3.35
CA PHE A 387 -18.21 6.33 -2.41
C PHE A 387 -19.22 5.26 -2.06
N MET A 388 -19.50 5.11 -0.78
CA MET A 388 -20.49 4.17 -0.29
C MET A 388 -21.45 4.89 0.65
N GLU A 389 -22.72 4.75 0.38
CA GLU A 389 -23.82 5.24 1.22
C GLU A 389 -24.54 4.03 1.81
N CYS A 390 -24.63 3.97 3.13
CA CYS A 390 -25.21 2.85 3.85
C CYS A 390 -26.59 3.20 4.41
N LYS A 391 -27.56 2.31 4.24
CA LYS A 391 -28.94 2.51 4.70
C LYS A 391 -29.38 1.34 5.56
N ASN A 392 -29.42 1.58 6.90
CA ASN A 392 -29.87 0.60 7.89
C ASN A 392 -31.37 0.74 8.18
N TYR A 393 -32.22 0.53 7.18
CA TYR A 393 -33.67 0.47 7.39
C TYR A 393 -34.32 -0.61 6.52
N SER A 394 -35.55 -1.00 6.88
CA SER A 394 -36.25 -2.15 6.29
C SER A 394 -37.06 -1.82 5.03
N GLY A 395 -37.21 -0.54 4.66
CA GLY A 395 -37.95 -0.15 3.47
C GLY A 395 -37.05 -0.04 2.25
N ASP A 396 -37.64 -0.15 1.05
CA ASP A 396 -36.89 0.04 -0.19
C ASP A 396 -36.34 1.47 -0.29
N PRO A 397 -35.07 1.66 -0.70
CA PRO A 397 -34.56 2.98 -1.00
C PRO A 397 -35.27 3.58 -2.21
N ASN A 398 -35.32 4.91 -2.24
CA ASN A 398 -36.03 5.67 -3.25
C ASN A 398 -35.13 6.70 -3.92
N ASN A 399 -35.70 7.64 -4.66
CA ASN A 399 -34.94 8.71 -5.34
C ASN A 399 -34.14 9.60 -4.38
N PRO A 400 -34.60 9.94 -3.15
CA PRO A 400 -33.79 10.75 -2.24
C PRO A 400 -32.42 10.15 -1.88
N GLU A 401 -32.30 8.82 -1.75
CA GLU A 401 -31.04 8.14 -1.48
C GLU A 401 -30.09 8.20 -2.69
N LEU A 402 -30.63 8.05 -3.92
CA LEU A 402 -29.87 8.21 -5.15
C LEU A 402 -29.43 9.67 -5.33
N ASP A 403 -30.32 10.63 -5.09
CA ASP A 403 -30.03 12.06 -5.16
C ASP A 403 -28.95 12.46 -4.13
N GLN A 404 -29.02 11.87 -2.94
CA GLN A 404 -28.03 12.08 -1.90
C GLN A 404 -26.64 11.62 -2.37
N LEU A 405 -26.50 10.40 -2.86
CA LEU A 405 -25.21 9.87 -3.32
C LEU A 405 -24.73 10.57 -4.58
N ALA A 406 -25.60 10.76 -5.58
CA ALA A 406 -25.28 11.50 -6.81
C ALA A 406 -24.81 12.93 -6.52
N GLY A 407 -25.40 13.59 -5.52
CA GLY A 407 -24.98 14.91 -5.07
C GLY A 407 -23.61 14.98 -4.39
N ARG A 408 -22.93 13.85 -4.17
CA ARG A 408 -21.55 13.75 -3.67
C ARG A 408 -20.54 13.65 -4.81
N PHE A 409 -20.98 13.21 -6.00
CA PHE A 409 -20.11 13.00 -7.14
C PHE A 409 -19.56 14.32 -7.71
N SER A 410 -18.37 14.25 -8.25
CA SER A 410 -17.76 15.32 -9.06
C SER A 410 -16.65 14.75 -9.94
N PRO A 411 -16.28 15.42 -11.04
CA PRO A 411 -15.17 14.98 -11.88
C PRO A 411 -13.85 14.80 -11.12
N ASN A 412 -13.60 15.62 -10.10
CA ASN A 412 -12.34 15.60 -9.32
C ASN A 412 -12.34 14.57 -8.19
N ARG A 413 -13.50 14.10 -7.74
CA ARG A 413 -13.58 13.11 -6.64
C ARG A 413 -13.97 11.73 -7.13
N GLY A 414 -14.83 11.66 -8.14
CA GLY A 414 -15.35 10.42 -8.68
C GLY A 414 -16.83 10.53 -9.06
N LYS A 415 -17.25 9.69 -9.98
CA LYS A 415 -18.62 9.57 -10.48
C LYS A 415 -19.20 8.16 -10.33
N ALA A 416 -18.61 7.33 -9.48
CA ALA A 416 -19.11 6.00 -9.16
C ALA A 416 -19.29 5.83 -7.65
N GLY A 417 -20.33 5.13 -7.25
CA GLY A 417 -20.62 4.84 -5.85
C GLY A 417 -21.53 3.64 -5.68
N PHE A 418 -21.60 3.17 -4.45
CA PHE A 418 -22.37 2.01 -4.05
C PHE A 418 -23.39 2.41 -3.00
N LEU A 419 -24.65 2.02 -3.22
CA LEU A 419 -25.71 2.16 -2.23
C LEU A 419 -25.90 0.82 -1.54
N ILE A 420 -25.54 0.73 -0.27
CA ILE A 420 -25.60 -0.49 0.51
C ILE A 420 -26.83 -0.45 1.42
N CYS A 421 -27.72 -1.40 1.23
CA CYS A 421 -29.01 -1.47 1.92
C CYS A 421 -29.22 -2.85 2.55
N ARG A 422 -30.06 -2.90 3.57
CA ARG A 422 -30.48 -4.17 4.19
C ARG A 422 -31.15 -5.08 3.17
N THR A 423 -32.16 -4.55 2.49
CA THR A 423 -32.95 -5.23 1.47
C THR A 423 -33.42 -4.25 0.41
N ILE A 424 -33.73 -4.75 -0.78
CA ILE A 424 -34.47 -4.06 -1.83
C ILE A 424 -35.47 -5.09 -2.37
N GLU A 425 -36.76 -4.92 -2.05
CA GLU A 425 -37.81 -5.85 -2.46
C GLU A 425 -38.05 -5.80 -3.96
N ASN A 426 -38.09 -4.57 -4.52
CA ASN A 426 -38.26 -4.37 -5.97
C ASN A 426 -36.95 -3.90 -6.62
N MET A 427 -36.01 -4.83 -6.79
CA MET A 427 -34.71 -4.55 -7.39
C MET A 427 -34.82 -4.02 -8.83
N ASP A 428 -35.75 -4.53 -9.62
CA ASP A 428 -35.92 -4.08 -11.03
C ASP A 428 -36.34 -2.62 -11.11
N LEU A 429 -37.26 -2.19 -10.26
CA LEU A 429 -37.67 -0.79 -10.18
C LEU A 429 -36.51 0.09 -9.68
N PHE A 430 -35.76 -0.41 -8.70
CA PHE A 430 -34.63 0.36 -8.18
C PHE A 430 -33.50 0.50 -9.21
N LEU A 431 -33.20 -0.56 -9.96
CA LEU A 431 -32.25 -0.50 -11.07
C LEU A 431 -32.71 0.48 -12.16
N SER A 432 -34.01 0.55 -12.47
CA SER A 432 -34.54 1.53 -13.41
C SER A 432 -34.23 2.97 -12.94
N ARG A 433 -34.35 3.26 -11.66
CA ARG A 433 -34.00 4.58 -11.09
C ARG A 433 -32.48 4.85 -11.17
N CYS A 434 -31.64 3.83 -10.97
CA CYS A 434 -30.19 3.96 -11.16
C CYS A 434 -29.85 4.24 -12.65
N ILE A 435 -30.57 3.62 -13.59
CA ILE A 435 -30.46 3.88 -15.04
C ILE A 435 -30.79 5.33 -15.36
N ASP A 436 -31.91 5.85 -14.84
CA ASP A 436 -32.28 7.25 -15.03
C ASP A 436 -31.24 8.22 -14.48
N THR A 437 -30.70 7.94 -13.27
CA THR A 437 -29.61 8.72 -12.65
C THR A 437 -28.36 8.72 -13.52
N TYR A 438 -27.98 7.59 -14.09
CA TYR A 438 -26.81 7.48 -14.98
C TYR A 438 -27.03 8.16 -16.31
N ARG A 439 -28.23 8.01 -16.93
CA ARG A 439 -28.61 8.67 -18.17
C ARG A 439 -28.56 10.19 -18.07
N ASP A 440 -28.89 10.75 -16.93
CA ASP A 440 -28.82 12.19 -16.64
C ASP A 440 -27.40 12.70 -16.35
N ASP A 441 -26.35 11.90 -16.61
CA ASP A 441 -24.92 12.17 -16.31
C ASP A 441 -24.64 12.49 -14.82
N ARG A 442 -25.48 11.98 -13.92
CA ARG A 442 -25.34 12.21 -12.47
C ARG A 442 -24.43 11.21 -11.79
N GLY A 443 -23.87 10.25 -12.52
CA GLY A 443 -22.92 9.24 -12.08
C GLY A 443 -23.53 7.85 -11.96
N LEU A 444 -22.66 6.85 -11.81
CA LEU A 444 -23.00 5.43 -11.68
C LEU A 444 -23.26 5.08 -10.22
N ILE A 445 -24.46 4.63 -9.89
CA ILE A 445 -24.80 4.10 -8.57
C ILE A 445 -25.16 2.63 -8.71
N ILE A 446 -24.41 1.76 -8.02
CA ILE A 446 -24.66 0.32 -8.01
C ILE A 446 -25.23 -0.07 -6.64
N PRO A 447 -26.45 -0.61 -6.57
CA PRO A 447 -27.02 -1.10 -5.32
C PRO A 447 -26.32 -2.40 -4.86
N ILE A 448 -26.17 -2.58 -3.55
CA ILE A 448 -25.72 -3.79 -2.89
C ILE A 448 -26.65 -4.06 -1.72
N VAL A 449 -27.06 -5.32 -1.50
CA VAL A 449 -27.90 -5.70 -0.38
C VAL A 449 -27.18 -6.72 0.51
N ASP A 450 -27.61 -6.85 1.76
CA ASP A 450 -27.00 -7.78 2.73
C ASP A 450 -26.88 -9.21 2.19
N SER A 451 -27.88 -9.68 1.44
CA SER A 451 -27.83 -11.02 0.83
C SER A 451 -26.69 -11.18 -0.22
N ASP A 452 -26.29 -10.09 -0.87
CA ASP A 452 -25.14 -10.09 -1.81
C ASP A 452 -23.83 -10.21 -1.02
N LEU A 453 -23.71 -9.46 0.08
CA LEU A 453 -22.55 -9.52 0.97
C LEU A 453 -22.40 -10.90 1.60
N ILE A 454 -23.50 -11.49 2.10
CA ILE A 454 -23.50 -12.85 2.67
C ILE A 454 -23.07 -13.89 1.63
N LYS A 455 -23.55 -13.80 0.39
CA LYS A 455 -23.11 -14.69 -0.68
C LYS A 455 -21.62 -14.53 -0.97
N ALA A 456 -21.14 -13.29 -1.08
CA ALA A 456 -19.74 -12.99 -1.31
C ALA A 456 -18.83 -13.54 -0.18
N MET A 457 -19.21 -13.35 1.07
CA MET A 457 -18.50 -13.90 2.24
C MET A 457 -18.45 -15.43 2.21
N LYS A 458 -19.55 -16.10 1.88
CA LYS A 458 -19.58 -17.57 1.72
C LYS A 458 -18.64 -18.06 0.63
N GLU A 459 -18.51 -17.34 -0.47
CA GLU A 459 -17.57 -17.70 -1.54
C GLU A 459 -16.13 -17.40 -1.16
N ARG A 460 -15.86 -16.36 -0.39
CA ARG A 460 -14.53 -16.04 0.15
C ARG A 460 -13.98 -17.18 1.03
N LYS A 461 -14.84 -17.91 1.79
CA LYS A 461 -14.45 -19.14 2.49
C LYS A 461 -13.83 -20.18 1.57
N ASN A 462 -14.28 -20.28 0.32
CA ASN A 462 -13.78 -21.21 -0.68
C ASN A 462 -12.63 -20.60 -1.53
N ASN A 463 -11.97 -19.55 -1.07
CA ASN A 463 -10.95 -18.78 -1.81
C ASN A 463 -11.40 -18.26 -3.19
N LYS A 464 -12.71 -18.04 -3.38
CA LYS A 464 -13.27 -17.49 -4.61
C LYS A 464 -13.69 -16.04 -4.41
N ARG A 465 -12.91 -15.10 -4.91
CA ARG A 465 -13.26 -13.66 -4.92
C ARG A 465 -14.26 -13.26 -6.03
N LEU A 466 -14.81 -14.22 -6.77
CA LEU A 466 -15.45 -13.98 -8.07
C LEU A 466 -16.89 -13.46 -8.00
N HIS A 467 -17.64 -13.74 -6.91
CA HIS A 467 -19.09 -13.57 -6.95
C HIS A 467 -19.54 -12.12 -6.82
N LEU A 468 -19.00 -11.37 -5.87
CA LEU A 468 -19.39 -9.98 -5.68
C LEU A 468 -18.99 -9.13 -6.90
N ASN A 469 -17.77 -9.34 -7.42
CA ASN A 469 -17.33 -8.71 -8.66
C ASN A 469 -18.27 -9.02 -9.83
N LYS A 470 -18.80 -10.22 -9.92
CA LYS A 470 -19.79 -10.59 -10.94
C LYS A 470 -21.10 -9.84 -10.77
N ILE A 471 -21.67 -9.84 -9.56
CA ILE A 471 -22.92 -9.10 -9.27
C ILE A 471 -22.74 -7.62 -9.61
N LEU A 472 -21.64 -7.01 -9.19
CA LEU A 472 -21.36 -5.61 -9.46
C LEU A 472 -21.23 -5.33 -10.97
N ARG A 473 -20.53 -6.21 -11.71
CA ARG A 473 -20.41 -6.09 -13.18
C ARG A 473 -21.74 -6.30 -13.89
N ASP A 474 -22.54 -7.25 -13.47
CA ASP A 474 -23.86 -7.50 -14.07
C ASP A 474 -24.76 -6.28 -13.89
N ARG A 475 -24.83 -5.69 -12.68
CA ARG A 475 -25.58 -4.47 -12.41
C ARG A 475 -25.00 -3.25 -13.13
N GLN A 476 -23.70 -3.07 -13.14
CA GLN A 476 -23.03 -2.02 -13.93
C GLN A 476 -23.43 -2.09 -15.41
N ARG A 477 -23.30 -3.29 -16.00
CA ARG A 477 -23.61 -3.53 -17.40
C ARG A 477 -25.08 -3.24 -17.70
N GLU A 478 -25.98 -3.67 -16.83
CA GLU A 478 -27.41 -3.40 -16.99
C GLU A 478 -27.71 -1.90 -16.96
N ILE A 479 -27.14 -1.16 -15.99
CA ILE A 479 -27.32 0.29 -15.89
C ILE A 479 -26.78 1.00 -17.13
N GLN A 480 -25.57 0.66 -17.57
CA GLN A 480 -24.93 1.34 -18.70
C GLN A 480 -25.52 0.99 -20.07
N LEU A 481 -26.04 -0.23 -20.27
CA LEU A 481 -26.61 -0.61 -21.57
C LEU A 481 -28.07 -0.16 -21.77
N LYS A 482 -28.80 0.08 -20.67
CA LYS A 482 -30.20 0.51 -20.72
C LYS A 482 -30.37 2.02 -20.52
N SER A 483 -29.27 2.76 -20.27
CA SER A 483 -29.26 4.23 -20.09
C SER A 483 -29.41 5.02 -21.38
#